data_b07c4e7ff7ef2ab1a849e40f20254f61
#
_entry.id   b07c4e7ff7ef2ab1a849e40f20254f61
#
_cell.length_a   1.000
_cell.length_b   1.000
_cell.length_c   1.000
_cell.angle_alpha   90.00
_cell.angle_beta   90.00
_cell.angle_gamma   90.00
#
_symmetry.space_group_name_H-M   'P 1'
#
loop_
_entity.id
_entity.type
_entity.pdbx_description
1 polymer ?
#
loop_
_entity_poly.entity_id
_entity_poly.type
_entity_poly.pdbx_seq_one_letter_code
_entity_poly.pdbx_strand_id
1 'polypeptide(L)'
;MKDSLLSLLSNKKFQIIFLVYSSLLTFLGRQLDRGITNFDGAYYAIKAREIFSSDSFWVVTWNGTARFFDNPPLPFWLTGLIYKIVGVSGYGAVFSSAIFGVLIVFLTYLLCNYLYKDNWTSFLAAFVILFPGLFLDSSRRAMLDITLAFFITASMYCLIKALDNKKFFLLYGLMTGCAVLT
;
A
#
# COMPACT_ATOMS: atom_id res chain seq x y z
N MET A 1 8.58 -36.80 -1.55
CA MET A 1 7.50 -35.81 -1.77
C MET A 1 7.35 -34.85 -0.61
N LYS A 2 7.33 -35.32 0.67
CA LYS A 2 7.22 -34.47 1.86
C LYS A 2 8.45 -33.54 2.04
N ASP A 3 9.65 -34.08 1.83
CA ASP A 3 10.91 -33.32 1.98
C ASP A 3 11.11 -32.27 0.88
N SER A 4 10.65 -32.55 -0.34
CA SER A 4 10.69 -31.56 -1.44
C SER A 4 9.70 -30.42 -1.23
N LEU A 5 8.54 -30.67 -0.63
CA LEU A 5 7.57 -29.63 -0.27
C LEU A 5 8.09 -28.74 0.86
N LEU A 6 8.69 -29.33 1.87
CA LEU A 6 9.30 -28.60 2.99
C LEU A 6 10.48 -27.73 2.54
N SER A 7 11.32 -28.21 1.62
CA SER A 7 12.42 -27.44 1.04
C SER A 7 11.93 -26.27 0.20
N LEU A 8 10.83 -26.42 -0.54
CA LEU A 8 10.19 -25.33 -1.28
C LEU A 8 9.63 -24.26 -0.33
N LEU A 9 8.91 -24.69 0.70
CA LEU A 9 8.32 -23.78 1.69
C LEU A 9 9.36 -23.03 2.52
N SER A 10 10.55 -23.58 2.72
CA SER A 10 11.68 -22.92 3.40
C SER A 10 12.43 -21.93 2.48
N ASN A 11 12.20 -21.98 1.17
CA ASN A 11 12.89 -21.10 0.22
C ASN A 11 12.33 -19.67 0.30
N LYS A 12 13.20 -18.73 0.70
CA LYS A 12 12.86 -17.31 0.84
C LYS A 12 12.23 -16.71 -0.42
N LYS A 13 12.76 -17.04 -1.60
CA LYS A 13 12.22 -16.51 -2.87
C LYS A 13 10.81 -17.03 -3.11
N PHE A 14 10.56 -18.30 -2.85
CA PHE A 14 9.22 -18.88 -2.96
C PHE A 14 8.23 -18.22 -2.01
N GLN A 15 8.61 -18.02 -0.75
CA GLN A 15 7.77 -17.34 0.25
C GLN A 15 7.36 -15.94 -0.19
N ILE A 16 8.32 -15.14 -0.68
CA ILE A 16 8.03 -13.77 -1.16
C ILE A 16 7.11 -13.79 -2.38
N ILE A 17 7.38 -14.64 -3.36
CA ILE A 17 6.54 -14.76 -4.56
C ILE A 17 5.12 -15.19 -4.19
N PHE A 18 4.99 -16.16 -3.29
CA PHE A 18 3.71 -16.64 -2.81
C PHE A 18 2.92 -15.54 -2.07
N LEU A 19 3.58 -14.77 -1.19
CA LEU A 19 2.94 -13.64 -0.48
C LEU A 19 2.48 -12.55 -1.44
N VAL A 20 3.30 -12.18 -2.41
CA VAL A 20 2.94 -11.17 -3.42
C VAL A 20 1.77 -11.66 -4.26
N TYR A 21 1.82 -12.89 -4.76
CA TYR A 21 0.75 -13.48 -5.56
C TYR A 21 -0.56 -13.60 -4.77
N SER A 22 -0.50 -14.13 -3.54
CA SER A 22 -1.67 -14.25 -2.66
C SER A 22 -2.30 -12.90 -2.32
N SER A 23 -1.46 -11.87 -2.04
CA SER A 23 -1.96 -10.52 -1.77
C SER A 23 -2.60 -9.88 -3.01
N LEU A 24 -2.01 -10.02 -4.19
CA LEU A 24 -2.60 -9.52 -5.44
C LEU A 24 -3.95 -10.21 -5.72
N LEU A 25 -4.03 -11.53 -5.61
CA LEU A 25 -5.29 -12.26 -5.76
C LEU A 25 -6.33 -11.80 -4.73
N THR A 26 -5.90 -11.63 -3.47
CA THR A 26 -6.79 -11.25 -2.38
C THR A 26 -7.32 -9.84 -2.56
N PHE A 27 -6.48 -8.88 -2.96
CA PHE A 27 -6.88 -7.47 -3.05
C PHE A 27 -7.54 -7.10 -4.39
N LEU A 28 -7.14 -7.73 -5.50
CA LEU A 28 -7.64 -7.40 -6.84
C LEU A 28 -8.68 -8.40 -7.38
N GLY A 29 -8.68 -9.66 -6.90
CA GLY A 29 -9.41 -10.77 -7.51
C GLY A 29 -10.94 -10.63 -7.62
N ARG A 30 -11.57 -9.69 -6.91
CA ARG A 30 -13.03 -9.41 -7.00
C ARG A 30 -13.35 -7.95 -7.37
N GLN A 31 -12.35 -7.13 -7.67
CA GLN A 31 -12.55 -5.70 -7.91
C GLN A 31 -12.84 -5.37 -9.38
N LEU A 32 -12.53 -6.28 -10.29
CA LEU A 32 -12.76 -6.10 -11.72
C LEU A 32 -14.23 -5.83 -12.07
N ASP A 33 -15.17 -6.38 -11.28
CA ASP A 33 -16.60 -6.28 -11.54
C ASP A 33 -17.35 -5.29 -10.64
N ARG A 34 -16.72 -4.75 -9.58
CA ARG A 34 -17.44 -3.99 -8.54
C ARG A 34 -17.29 -2.47 -8.62
N GLY A 35 -16.22 -1.98 -9.21
CA GLY A 35 -15.93 -0.53 -9.21
C GLY A 35 -15.85 0.07 -7.80
N ILE A 36 -16.13 1.36 -7.69
CA ILE A 36 -16.14 2.07 -6.40
C ILE A 36 -17.54 1.93 -5.79
N THR A 37 -17.62 1.37 -4.59
CA THR A 37 -18.89 1.03 -3.92
C THR A 37 -19.22 1.92 -2.72
N ASN A 38 -18.32 2.82 -2.33
CA ASN A 38 -18.47 3.69 -1.17
C ASN A 38 -18.27 5.16 -1.54
N PHE A 39 -18.91 6.05 -0.77
CA PHE A 39 -18.83 7.49 -0.99
C PHE A 39 -17.40 8.03 -0.91
N ASP A 40 -16.66 7.65 0.13
CA ASP A 40 -15.28 8.13 0.34
C ASP A 40 -14.36 7.73 -0.81
N GLY A 41 -14.47 6.49 -1.28
CA GLY A 41 -13.69 6.03 -2.43
C GLY A 41 -14.02 6.81 -3.71
N ALA A 42 -15.28 7.15 -3.95
CA ALA A 42 -15.67 7.99 -5.09
C ALA A 42 -15.13 9.42 -4.94
N TYR A 43 -15.20 9.96 -3.74
CA TYR A 43 -14.69 11.28 -3.40
C TYR A 43 -13.18 11.39 -3.63
N TYR A 44 -12.41 10.42 -3.15
CA TYR A 44 -10.95 10.36 -3.34
C TYR A 44 -10.56 10.12 -4.79
N ALA A 45 -11.30 9.27 -5.50
CA ALA A 45 -11.07 9.00 -6.91
C ALA A 45 -11.25 10.24 -7.79
N ILE A 46 -12.26 11.08 -7.50
CA ILE A 46 -12.50 12.35 -8.20
C ILE A 46 -11.36 13.33 -7.93
N LYS A 47 -10.93 13.49 -6.69
CA LYS A 47 -9.80 14.34 -6.32
C LYS A 47 -8.50 13.93 -7.05
N ALA A 48 -8.22 12.63 -7.07
CA ALA A 48 -7.06 12.09 -7.77
C ALA A 48 -7.12 12.31 -9.28
N ARG A 49 -8.31 12.25 -9.89
CA ARG A 49 -8.52 12.56 -11.30
C ARG A 49 -8.25 14.04 -11.59
N GLU A 50 -8.78 14.93 -10.76
CA GLU A 50 -8.70 16.38 -10.99
C GLU A 50 -7.27 16.92 -10.83
N ILE A 51 -6.44 16.32 -10.00
CA ILE A 51 -5.06 16.79 -9.76
C ILE A 51 -4.22 16.88 -11.05
N PHE A 52 -4.50 16.05 -12.06
CA PHE A 52 -3.80 16.05 -13.33
C PHE A 52 -4.59 16.69 -14.47
N SER A 53 -5.84 17.06 -14.23
CA SER A 53 -6.68 17.76 -15.21
C SER A 53 -6.82 19.25 -14.89
N SER A 54 -6.46 19.69 -13.69
CA SER A 54 -6.45 21.10 -13.29
C SER A 54 -5.07 21.72 -13.55
N ASP A 55 -5.05 23.04 -13.77
CA ASP A 55 -3.81 23.82 -13.95
C ASP A 55 -2.95 23.88 -12.66
N SER A 56 -3.45 23.37 -11.55
CA SER A 56 -2.79 23.40 -10.26
C SER A 56 -2.56 21.98 -9.69
N PHE A 57 -1.35 21.46 -9.92
CA PHE A 57 -0.90 20.20 -9.33
C PHE A 57 -0.85 20.22 -7.78
N TRP A 58 -0.68 21.40 -7.19
CA TRP A 58 -0.49 21.54 -5.74
C TRP A 58 -1.81 21.68 -4.97
N VAL A 59 -2.89 22.06 -5.64
CA VAL A 59 -4.19 22.30 -5.01
C VAL A 59 -5.12 21.14 -5.31
N VAL A 60 -5.51 20.42 -4.26
CA VAL A 60 -6.51 19.36 -4.38
C VAL A 60 -7.89 20.00 -4.58
N THR A 61 -8.55 19.68 -5.69
CA THR A 61 -9.88 20.17 -6.02
C THR A 61 -10.92 19.05 -5.97
N TRP A 62 -12.17 19.43 -5.86
CA TRP A 62 -13.32 18.54 -6.01
C TRP A 62 -14.42 19.28 -6.79
N ASN A 63 -14.76 18.76 -7.98
CA ASN A 63 -15.65 19.42 -8.94
C ASN A 63 -15.26 20.88 -9.23
N GLY A 64 -13.96 21.12 -9.45
CA GLY A 64 -13.40 22.43 -9.73
C GLY A 64 -13.34 23.39 -8.52
N THR A 65 -13.81 22.99 -7.35
CA THR A 65 -13.74 23.79 -6.13
C THR A 65 -12.53 23.40 -5.30
N ALA A 66 -11.69 24.36 -4.90
CA ALA A 66 -10.53 24.09 -4.06
C ALA A 66 -10.98 23.55 -2.69
N ARG A 67 -10.39 22.42 -2.29
CA ARG A 67 -10.62 21.73 -1.00
C ARG A 67 -9.32 21.52 -0.28
N PHE A 68 -8.62 22.60 -0.02
CA PHE A 68 -7.24 22.62 0.44
C PHE A 68 -7.01 21.94 1.80
N PHE A 69 -8.03 21.90 2.67
CA PHE A 69 -7.86 21.49 4.07
C PHE A 69 -8.49 20.15 4.44
N ASP A 70 -9.17 19.49 3.51
CA ASP A 70 -9.89 18.26 3.85
C ASP A 70 -8.95 17.04 4.02
N ASN A 71 -7.99 16.91 3.12
CA ASN A 71 -7.06 15.78 3.10
C ASN A 71 -5.70 16.22 2.52
N PRO A 72 -4.58 15.65 3.03
CA PRO A 72 -3.25 15.89 2.47
C PRO A 72 -3.12 15.36 1.04
N PRO A 73 -2.21 15.93 0.20
CA PRO A 73 -2.24 15.73 -1.24
C PRO A 73 -1.57 14.44 -1.74
N LEU A 74 -0.68 13.82 -0.97
CA LEU A 74 0.16 12.72 -1.43
C LEU A 74 -0.62 11.51 -1.97
N PRO A 75 -1.69 11.03 -1.32
CA PRO A 75 -2.45 9.89 -1.84
C PRO A 75 -3.07 10.18 -3.21
N PHE A 76 -3.52 11.42 -3.43
CA PHE A 76 -4.12 11.82 -4.71
C PHE A 76 -3.06 11.91 -5.82
N TRP A 77 -1.85 12.38 -5.52
CA TRP A 77 -0.74 12.34 -6.47
C TRP A 77 -0.38 10.89 -6.85
N LEU A 78 -0.30 10.00 -5.88
CA LEU A 78 0.03 8.59 -6.12
C LEU A 78 -1.07 7.89 -6.94
N THR A 79 -2.35 8.08 -6.58
CA THR A 79 -3.48 7.54 -7.34
C THR A 79 -3.56 8.14 -8.74
N GLY A 80 -3.32 9.43 -8.87
CA GLY A 80 -3.29 10.11 -10.17
C GLY A 80 -2.15 9.63 -11.08
N LEU A 81 -0.98 9.28 -10.53
CA LEU A 81 0.09 8.62 -11.29
C LEU A 81 -0.36 7.25 -11.80
N ILE A 82 -1.07 6.49 -10.98
CA ILE A 82 -1.63 5.20 -11.39
C ILE A 82 -2.66 5.39 -12.50
N TYR A 83 -3.50 6.41 -12.45
CA TYR A 83 -4.44 6.74 -13.52
C TYR A 83 -3.76 7.03 -14.87
N LYS A 84 -2.55 7.58 -14.86
CA LYS A 84 -1.76 7.76 -16.10
C LYS A 84 -1.32 6.44 -16.73
N ILE A 85 -1.17 5.39 -15.93
CA ILE A 85 -0.70 4.07 -16.40
C ILE A 85 -1.88 3.17 -16.79
N VAL A 86 -2.89 3.07 -15.92
CA VAL A 86 -4.01 2.11 -16.09
C VAL A 86 -5.30 2.77 -16.58
N GLY A 87 -5.31 4.09 -16.73
CA GLY A 87 -6.50 4.87 -17.09
C GLY A 87 -7.34 5.29 -15.89
N VAL A 88 -8.16 6.35 -16.09
CA VAL A 88 -9.07 6.88 -15.07
C VAL A 88 -10.29 5.97 -14.98
N SER A 89 -10.37 5.22 -13.92
CA SER A 89 -11.46 4.26 -13.67
C SER A 89 -11.59 3.95 -12.17
N GLY A 90 -12.73 3.38 -11.77
CA GLY A 90 -12.89 2.86 -10.41
C GLY A 90 -11.87 1.77 -10.07
N TYR A 91 -11.51 0.95 -11.06
CA TYR A 91 -10.45 -0.04 -10.92
C TYR A 91 -9.09 0.60 -10.64
N GLY A 92 -8.73 1.66 -11.39
CA GLY A 92 -7.47 2.39 -11.18
C GLY A 92 -7.34 3.00 -9.79
N ALA A 93 -8.46 3.49 -9.22
CA ALA A 93 -8.49 4.00 -7.84
C ALA A 93 -8.22 2.90 -6.81
N VAL A 94 -8.90 1.76 -6.95
CA VAL A 94 -8.73 0.60 -6.07
C VAL A 94 -7.34 -0.01 -6.23
N PHE A 95 -6.80 -0.02 -7.44
CA PHE A 95 -5.47 -0.54 -7.73
C PHE A 95 -4.37 0.18 -6.92
N SER A 96 -4.54 1.50 -6.71
CA SER A 96 -3.65 2.28 -5.81
C SER A 96 -3.61 1.68 -4.41
N SER A 97 -4.76 1.50 -3.77
CA SER A 97 -4.85 0.94 -2.42
C SER A 97 -4.34 -0.51 -2.36
N ALA A 98 -4.64 -1.32 -3.38
CA ALA A 98 -4.16 -2.69 -3.47
C ALA A 98 -2.62 -2.79 -3.51
N ILE A 99 -1.95 -1.91 -4.27
CA ILE A 99 -0.48 -1.85 -4.30
C ILE A 99 0.07 -1.58 -2.90
N PHE A 100 -0.46 -0.59 -2.18
CA PHE A 100 -0.01 -0.29 -0.82
C PHE A 100 -0.29 -1.44 0.15
N GLY A 101 -1.42 -2.13 -0.01
CA GLY A 101 -1.70 -3.36 0.74
C GLY A 101 -0.64 -4.45 0.51
N VAL A 102 -0.26 -4.71 -0.75
CA VAL A 102 0.83 -5.65 -1.09
C VAL A 102 2.16 -5.21 -0.47
N LEU A 103 2.47 -3.91 -0.55
CA LEU A 103 3.71 -3.36 0.02
C LEU A 103 3.76 -3.51 1.56
N ILE A 104 2.63 -3.37 2.26
CA ILE A 104 2.55 -3.60 3.71
C ILE A 104 2.84 -5.08 4.02
N VAL A 105 2.24 -6.02 3.29
CA VAL A 105 2.52 -7.46 3.47
C VAL A 105 4.01 -7.74 3.30
N PHE A 106 4.63 -7.18 2.26
CA PHE A 106 6.05 -7.32 2.02
C PHE A 106 6.90 -6.67 3.12
N LEU A 107 6.55 -5.46 3.56
CA LEU A 107 7.24 -4.78 4.67
C LEU A 107 7.11 -5.57 5.98
N THR A 108 5.96 -6.17 6.26
CA THR A 108 5.77 -7.04 7.43
C THR A 108 6.74 -8.22 7.39
N TYR A 109 6.87 -8.86 6.22
CA TYR A 109 7.88 -9.90 6.04
C TYR A 109 9.30 -9.40 6.33
N LEU A 110 9.68 -8.25 5.74
CA LEU A 110 11.01 -7.68 5.93
C LEU A 110 11.29 -7.29 7.38
N LEU A 111 10.31 -6.68 8.04
CA LEU A 111 10.41 -6.26 9.44
C LEU A 111 10.59 -7.48 10.36
N CYS A 112 9.74 -8.49 10.23
CA CYS A 112 9.85 -9.71 11.00
C CYS A 112 11.18 -10.44 10.72
N ASN A 113 11.60 -10.51 9.47
CA ASN A 113 12.87 -11.15 9.12
C ASN A 113 14.09 -10.43 9.70
N TYR A 114 14.01 -9.10 9.78
CA TYR A 114 15.06 -8.31 10.40
C TYR A 114 15.13 -8.52 11.92
N LEU A 115 13.98 -8.59 12.59
CA LEU A 115 13.90 -8.74 14.05
C LEU A 115 14.20 -10.16 14.52
N TYR A 116 13.61 -11.16 13.89
CA TYR A 116 13.69 -12.56 14.33
C TYR A 116 14.71 -13.40 13.59
N LYS A 117 15.20 -12.92 12.42
CA LYS A 117 16.17 -13.60 11.54
C LYS A 117 15.72 -15.03 11.14
N ASP A 118 14.42 -15.26 11.14
CA ASP A 118 13.79 -16.51 10.74
C ASP A 118 12.78 -16.28 9.61
N ASN A 119 13.02 -17.00 8.49
CA ASN A 119 12.20 -16.84 7.29
C ASN A 119 10.77 -17.38 7.49
N TRP A 120 10.62 -18.44 8.28
CA TRP A 120 9.31 -19.07 8.50
C TRP A 120 8.39 -18.20 9.34
N THR A 121 8.89 -17.70 10.47
CA THR A 121 8.17 -16.73 11.31
C THR A 121 7.79 -15.49 10.52
N SER A 122 8.71 -14.98 9.67
CA SER A 122 8.46 -13.83 8.82
C SER A 122 7.37 -14.08 7.78
N PHE A 123 7.39 -15.26 7.18
CA PHE A 123 6.35 -15.69 6.23
C PHE A 123 4.98 -15.79 6.90
N LEU A 124 4.90 -16.45 8.06
CA LEU A 124 3.65 -16.59 8.80
C LEU A 124 3.08 -15.23 9.23
N ALA A 125 3.90 -14.34 9.76
CA ALA A 125 3.47 -13.00 10.15
C ALA A 125 2.91 -12.21 8.96
N ALA A 126 3.60 -12.23 7.83
CA ALA A 126 3.14 -11.57 6.60
C ALA A 126 1.91 -12.25 5.97
N PHE A 127 1.76 -13.55 6.14
CA PHE A 127 0.59 -14.28 5.67
C PHE A 127 -0.66 -14.00 6.51
N VAL A 128 -0.51 -13.98 7.82
CA VAL A 128 -1.61 -13.71 8.75
C VAL A 128 -2.23 -12.32 8.53
N ILE A 129 -1.43 -11.30 8.17
CA ILE A 129 -1.95 -9.95 7.94
C ILE A 129 -2.90 -9.86 6.72
N LEU A 130 -2.96 -10.86 5.86
CA LEU A 130 -3.91 -10.91 4.75
C LEU A 130 -5.37 -11.11 5.19
N PHE A 131 -5.63 -11.57 6.42
CA PHE A 131 -6.96 -11.98 6.86
C PHE A 131 -7.74 -10.96 7.70
N PRO A 132 -7.13 -9.99 8.42
CA PRO A 132 -7.89 -9.01 9.19
C PRO A 132 -8.86 -8.24 8.31
N GLY A 133 -10.15 -8.24 8.68
CA GLY A 133 -11.22 -7.70 7.86
C GLY A 133 -11.03 -6.23 7.50
N LEU A 134 -10.55 -5.39 8.44
CA LEU A 134 -10.28 -3.97 8.19
C LEU A 134 -9.16 -3.77 7.17
N PHE A 135 -8.05 -4.50 7.29
CA PHE A 135 -6.94 -4.41 6.34
C PHE A 135 -7.35 -4.86 4.95
N LEU A 136 -8.11 -5.96 4.89
CA LEU A 136 -8.64 -6.50 3.65
C LEU A 136 -9.58 -5.51 2.96
N ASP A 137 -10.49 -4.90 3.72
CA ASP A 137 -11.46 -3.95 3.20
C ASP A 137 -10.79 -2.68 2.70
N SER A 138 -9.87 -2.08 3.49
CA SER A 138 -9.11 -0.89 3.10
C SER A 138 -8.22 -1.11 1.87
N SER A 139 -7.64 -2.31 1.71
CA SER A 139 -6.83 -2.67 0.54
C SER A 139 -7.66 -2.91 -0.72
N ARG A 140 -8.97 -3.18 -0.58
CA ARG A 140 -9.91 -3.44 -1.67
C ARG A 140 -10.77 -2.25 -2.06
N ARG A 141 -10.67 -1.14 -1.36
CA ARG A 141 -11.38 0.10 -1.64
C ARG A 141 -10.39 1.22 -1.92
N ALA A 142 -10.84 2.26 -2.60
CA ALA A 142 -10.03 3.46 -2.82
C ALA A 142 -9.97 4.30 -1.52
N MET A 143 -9.16 3.85 -0.54
CA MET A 143 -9.07 4.45 0.79
C MET A 143 -7.66 5.01 1.03
N LEU A 144 -7.58 6.13 1.78
CA LEU A 144 -6.30 6.76 2.13
C LEU A 144 -5.57 6.02 3.25
N ASP A 145 -6.34 5.35 4.13
CA ASP A 145 -5.82 4.68 5.33
C ASP A 145 -4.73 3.67 5.02
N ILE A 146 -4.87 2.92 3.92
CA ILE A 146 -3.88 1.90 3.55
C ILE A 146 -2.55 2.53 3.11
N THR A 147 -2.62 3.70 2.45
CA THR A 147 -1.43 4.46 2.05
C THR A 147 -0.72 5.02 3.28
N LEU A 148 -1.48 5.57 4.23
CA LEU A 148 -0.96 6.03 5.52
C LEU A 148 -0.31 4.88 6.29
N ALA A 149 -0.98 3.74 6.42
CA ALA A 149 -0.47 2.56 7.11
C ALA A 149 0.85 2.06 6.47
N PHE A 150 0.97 2.13 5.15
CA PHE A 150 2.21 1.80 4.46
C PHE A 150 3.35 2.73 4.89
N PHE A 151 3.16 4.05 4.84
CA PHE A 151 4.23 4.98 5.18
C PHE A 151 4.62 4.91 6.66
N ILE A 152 3.66 4.71 7.57
CA ILE A 152 3.94 4.47 8.98
C ILE A 152 4.77 3.19 9.16
N THR A 153 4.36 2.09 8.55
CA THR A 153 5.09 0.81 8.65
C THR A 153 6.50 0.93 8.05
N ALA A 154 6.63 1.61 6.91
CA ALA A 154 7.91 1.87 6.27
C ALA A 154 8.82 2.75 7.13
N SER A 155 8.27 3.79 7.77
CA SER A 155 9.05 4.64 8.68
C SER A 155 9.57 3.84 9.88
N MET A 156 8.72 3.01 10.50
CA MET A 156 9.13 2.14 11.61
C MET A 156 10.23 1.15 11.19
N TYR A 157 10.09 0.53 10.02
CA TYR A 157 11.13 -0.34 9.47
C TYR A 157 12.45 0.40 9.28
N CYS A 158 12.41 1.60 8.70
CA CYS A 158 13.60 2.43 8.50
C CYS A 158 14.23 2.87 9.83
N LEU A 159 13.41 3.24 10.83
CA LEU A 159 13.89 3.61 12.16
C LEU A 159 14.64 2.46 12.82
N ILE A 160 14.09 1.25 12.81
CA ILE A 160 14.75 0.07 13.40
C ILE A 160 16.07 -0.22 12.68
N LYS A 161 16.08 -0.14 11.35
CA LYS A 161 17.32 -0.29 10.58
C LYS A 161 18.35 0.83 10.81
N ALA A 162 17.90 2.02 11.16
CA ALA A 162 18.79 3.14 11.46
C ALA A 162 19.63 2.91 12.72
N LEU A 163 19.19 2.03 13.62
CA LEU A 163 19.97 1.63 14.79
C LEU A 163 21.29 0.94 14.40
N ASP A 164 21.28 0.16 13.32
CA ASP A 164 22.48 -0.50 12.80
C ASP A 164 23.20 0.34 11.73
N ASN A 165 22.45 1.09 10.93
CA ASN A 165 23.00 1.89 9.83
C ASN A 165 22.35 3.26 9.76
N LYS A 166 23.11 4.28 10.19
CA LYS A 166 22.65 5.67 10.27
C LYS A 166 22.10 6.26 8.97
N LYS A 167 22.44 5.71 7.79
CA LYS A 167 21.89 6.16 6.51
C LYS A 167 20.37 5.99 6.44
N PHE A 168 19.82 5.04 7.20
CA PHE A 168 18.37 4.82 7.26
C PHE A 168 17.62 5.92 8.01
N PHE A 169 18.27 6.82 8.77
CA PHE A 169 17.62 7.99 9.35
C PHE A 169 17.05 8.93 8.29
N LEU A 170 17.75 9.08 7.16
CA LEU A 170 17.21 9.88 6.05
C LEU A 170 15.93 9.27 5.47
N LEU A 171 15.92 7.96 5.26
CA LEU A 171 14.73 7.24 4.78
C LEU A 171 13.59 7.26 5.80
N TYR A 172 13.92 7.14 7.09
CA TYR A 172 12.95 7.30 8.17
C TYR A 172 12.27 8.68 8.10
N GLY A 173 13.06 9.76 8.01
CA GLY A 173 12.52 11.11 7.88
C GLY A 173 11.64 11.28 6.63
N LEU A 174 12.08 10.73 5.48
CA LEU A 174 11.30 10.76 4.25
C LEU A 174 9.96 10.02 4.39
N MET A 175 9.97 8.79 4.92
CA MET A 175 8.74 8.00 5.09
C MET A 175 7.79 8.64 6.10
N THR A 176 8.32 9.23 7.18
CA THR A 176 7.52 9.98 8.16
C THR A 176 6.91 11.23 7.52
N GLY A 177 7.68 11.98 6.72
CA GLY A 177 7.16 13.13 5.97
C GLY A 177 6.05 12.72 4.99
N CYS A 178 6.22 11.60 4.27
CA CYS A 178 5.17 11.05 3.41
C CYS A 178 3.92 10.64 4.22
N ALA A 179 4.08 10.07 5.42
CA ALA A 179 2.94 9.74 6.28
C ALA A 179 2.15 10.99 6.71
N VAL A 180 2.85 12.10 7.02
CA VAL A 180 2.20 13.38 7.37
C VAL A 180 1.46 13.99 6.16
N LEU A 181 1.96 13.74 4.94
CA LEU A 181 1.33 14.21 3.70
C LEU A 181 0.22 13.28 3.18
N THR A 182 -0.08 12.19 3.91
CA THR A 182 -1.14 11.24 3.61
C THR A 182 -2.37 11.45 4.46
#